data_777ad1c4887ed41c0ed986984f6f7b18
#
_entry.id   777ad1c4887ed41c0ed986984f6f7b18
#
_cell.length_a   1.000
_cell.length_b   1.000
_cell.length_c   1.000
_cell.angle_alpha   90.00
_cell.angle_beta   90.00
_cell.angle_gamma   90.00
#
_symmetry.space_group_name_H-M   'P 1'
#
loop_
_entity.id
_entity.type
_entity.pdbx_description
1 polymer ?
#
loop_
_entity_poly.entity_id
_entity_poly.type
_entity_poly.pdbx_seq_one_letter_code
_entity_poly.pdbx_strand_id
1 'polypeptide(L)'
;MVDLRRTVVVRWLAAGDAGNFDAFDELLHPDVVVHAPLGLSTASVDHEKAVWRDALAAMPDLRHDVQEVVVDGEIEMARVVVTGTMAASFAGVEGSGRSFRIDQAVITHLRNG
;
A
#
# COMPACT_ATOMS: atom_id res chain seq x y z
N MET A 1 -14.71 -5.14 -20.84
CA MET A 1 -13.80 -4.12 -20.29
C MET A 1 -13.50 -4.45 -18.83
N VAL A 2 -12.24 -4.40 -18.44
CA VAL A 2 -11.84 -4.63 -17.06
C VAL A 2 -12.17 -3.38 -16.23
N ASP A 3 -12.85 -3.58 -15.10
CA ASP A 3 -13.03 -2.51 -14.13
C ASP A 3 -11.76 -2.41 -13.27
N LEU A 4 -10.95 -1.42 -13.52
CA LEU A 4 -9.66 -1.24 -12.86
C LEU A 4 -9.79 -1.01 -11.35
N ARG A 5 -10.96 -0.56 -10.87
CA ARG A 5 -11.22 -0.40 -9.44
C ARG A 5 -11.35 -1.74 -8.72
N ARG A 6 -11.55 -2.83 -9.46
CA ARG A 6 -11.67 -4.19 -8.91
C ARG A 6 -10.34 -4.94 -8.90
N THR A 7 -9.28 -4.32 -9.39
CA THR A 7 -7.95 -4.94 -9.35
C THR A 7 -7.51 -5.12 -7.89
N VAL A 8 -6.68 -6.12 -7.65
CA VAL A 8 -6.16 -6.39 -6.31
C VAL A 8 -5.34 -5.20 -5.81
N VAL A 9 -4.50 -4.61 -6.67
CA VAL A 9 -3.66 -3.48 -6.28
C VAL A 9 -4.48 -2.29 -5.79
N VAL A 10 -5.57 -1.93 -6.47
CA VAL A 10 -6.43 -0.83 -6.07
C VAL A 10 -7.17 -1.15 -4.77
N ARG A 11 -7.70 -2.36 -4.65
CA ARG A 11 -8.43 -2.79 -3.46
C ARG A 11 -7.53 -2.87 -2.23
N TRP A 12 -6.30 -3.33 -2.41
CA TRP A 12 -5.31 -3.40 -1.33
C TRP A 12 -4.96 -2.01 -0.80
N LEU A 13 -4.61 -1.07 -1.69
CA LEU A 13 -4.26 0.29 -1.28
C LEU A 13 -5.44 0.99 -0.59
N ALA A 14 -6.65 0.83 -1.10
CA ALA A 14 -7.85 1.40 -0.49
C ALA A 14 -8.12 0.82 0.89
N ALA A 15 -7.97 -0.49 1.05
CA ALA A 15 -8.14 -1.15 2.34
C ALA A 15 -7.10 -0.67 3.35
N GLY A 16 -5.85 -0.52 2.92
CA GLY A 16 -4.77 -0.01 3.78
C GLY A 16 -5.07 1.40 4.26
N ASP A 17 -5.44 2.30 3.35
CA ASP A 17 -5.76 3.69 3.70
C ASP A 17 -6.96 3.79 4.65
N ALA A 18 -7.92 2.88 4.52
CA ALA A 18 -9.10 2.83 5.39
C ALA A 18 -8.83 2.15 6.74
N GLY A 19 -7.66 1.54 6.92
CA GLY A 19 -7.36 0.75 8.11
C GLY A 19 -8.10 -0.58 8.15
N ASN A 20 -8.65 -1.02 7.03
CA ASN A 20 -9.38 -2.28 6.92
C ASN A 20 -8.40 -3.43 6.64
N PHE A 21 -7.66 -3.85 7.66
CA PHE A 21 -6.63 -4.87 7.51
C PHE A 21 -7.20 -6.29 7.40
N ASP A 22 -8.43 -6.51 7.80
CA ASP A 22 -9.09 -7.80 7.60
C ASP A 22 -9.20 -8.13 6.10
N ALA A 23 -9.38 -7.12 5.25
CA ALA A 23 -9.42 -7.30 3.81
C ALA A 23 -8.09 -7.81 3.25
N PHE A 24 -6.96 -7.59 3.94
CA PHE A 24 -5.66 -8.09 3.51
C PHE A 24 -5.64 -9.62 3.45
N ASP A 25 -6.35 -10.30 4.34
CA ASP A 25 -6.41 -11.76 4.35
C ASP A 25 -7.11 -12.31 3.09
N GLU A 26 -8.01 -11.53 2.50
CA GLU A 26 -8.69 -11.91 1.26
C GLU A 26 -7.90 -11.53 0.00
N LEU A 27 -7.10 -10.47 0.08
CA LEU A 27 -6.39 -9.91 -1.07
C LEU A 27 -4.97 -10.44 -1.22
N LEU A 28 -4.31 -10.78 -0.11
CA LEU A 28 -2.90 -11.16 -0.07
C LEU A 28 -2.77 -12.61 0.40
N HIS A 29 -1.81 -13.32 -0.19
CA HIS A 29 -1.44 -14.63 0.33
C HIS A 29 -0.80 -14.50 1.73
N PRO A 30 -0.96 -15.50 2.61
CA PRO A 30 -0.34 -15.43 3.95
C PRO A 30 1.18 -15.26 3.91
N ASP A 31 1.83 -15.77 2.87
CA ASP A 31 3.27 -15.69 2.65
C ASP A 31 3.66 -14.61 1.65
N VAL A 32 2.82 -13.58 1.50
CA VAL A 32 3.10 -12.46 0.59
C VAL A 32 4.46 -11.84 0.88
N VAL A 33 5.18 -11.49 -0.18
CA VAL A 33 6.44 -10.77 -0.09
C VAL A 33 6.24 -9.39 -0.69
N VAL A 34 6.53 -8.36 0.11
CA VAL A 34 6.46 -6.97 -0.33
C VAL A 34 7.85 -6.37 -0.28
N HIS A 35 8.32 -5.84 -1.40
CA HIS A 35 9.58 -5.12 -1.47
C HIS A 35 9.26 -3.63 -1.45
N ALA A 36 9.58 -2.98 -0.36
CA ALA A 36 9.31 -1.56 -0.15
C ALA A 36 10.59 -0.82 0.22
N PRO A 37 10.66 0.50 -0.06
CA PRO A 37 11.81 1.31 0.33
C PRO A 37 11.91 1.46 1.86
N LEU A 38 13.01 2.04 2.33
CA LEU A 38 13.26 2.39 3.74
C LEU A 38 13.26 1.19 4.69
N GLY A 39 13.56 -0.01 4.19
CA GLY A 39 13.59 -1.21 5.02
C GLY A 39 12.21 -1.74 5.40
N LEU A 40 11.17 -1.33 4.70
CA LEU A 40 9.80 -1.75 4.98
C LEU A 40 9.39 -3.06 4.30
N SER A 41 10.36 -3.79 3.75
CA SER A 41 10.08 -5.08 3.11
C SER A 41 9.49 -6.08 4.10
N THR A 42 8.47 -6.81 3.67
CA THR A 42 7.77 -7.79 4.50
C THR A 42 7.69 -9.13 3.78
N ALA A 43 7.49 -10.20 4.52
CA ALA A 43 7.40 -11.56 3.99
C ALA A 43 6.20 -12.35 4.54
N SER A 44 5.21 -11.65 5.07
CA SER A 44 3.94 -12.26 5.50
C SER A 44 2.85 -11.19 5.52
N VAL A 45 1.61 -11.64 5.44
CA VAL A 45 0.46 -10.74 5.52
C VAL A 45 0.38 -10.08 6.90
N ASP A 46 0.72 -10.78 7.96
CA ASP A 46 0.69 -10.20 9.31
C ASP A 46 1.73 -9.10 9.49
N HIS A 47 2.92 -9.29 8.93
CA HIS A 47 3.95 -8.25 8.94
C HIS A 47 3.52 -7.04 8.13
N GLU A 48 2.90 -7.26 6.97
CA GLU A 48 2.38 -6.17 6.13
C GLU A 48 1.31 -5.36 6.86
N LYS A 49 0.39 -6.03 7.57
CA LYS A 49 -0.59 -5.35 8.42
C LYS A 49 0.07 -4.47 9.47
N ALA A 50 1.12 -4.97 10.11
CA ALA A 50 1.84 -4.23 11.15
C ALA A 50 2.48 -2.96 10.57
N VAL A 51 3.11 -3.05 9.40
CA VAL A 51 3.72 -1.89 8.73
C VAL A 51 2.65 -0.84 8.40
N TRP A 52 1.50 -1.24 7.88
CA TRP A 52 0.40 -0.31 7.60
C TRP A 52 -0.17 0.34 8.85
N ARG A 53 -0.31 -0.42 9.96
CA ARG A 53 -0.74 0.17 11.24
C ARG A 53 0.21 1.23 11.72
N ASP A 54 1.51 0.96 11.66
CA ASP A 54 2.53 1.91 12.07
C ASP A 54 2.52 3.15 11.17
N ALA A 55 2.34 2.95 9.86
CA ALA A 55 2.26 4.06 8.92
C ALA A 55 1.06 4.96 9.21
N LEU A 56 -0.13 4.37 9.44
CA LEU A 56 -1.33 5.14 9.75
C LEU A 56 -1.25 5.82 11.11
N ALA A 57 -0.59 5.22 12.08
CA ALA A 57 -0.37 5.84 13.39
C ALA A 57 0.50 7.09 13.27
N ALA A 58 1.54 7.04 12.43
CA ALA A 58 2.43 8.17 12.20
C ALA A 58 1.85 9.21 11.23
N MET A 59 1.04 8.77 10.29
CA MET A 59 0.45 9.59 9.22
C MET A 59 -1.05 9.30 9.13
N PRO A 60 -1.88 9.83 10.04
CA PRO A 60 -3.32 9.51 10.07
C PRO A 60 -4.07 9.90 8.79
N ASP A 61 -3.55 10.87 8.04
CA ASP A 61 -4.10 11.33 6.76
C ASP A 61 -3.46 10.68 5.54
N LEU A 62 -2.72 9.58 5.73
CA LEU A 62 -2.07 8.86 4.62
C LEU A 62 -3.10 8.45 3.58
N ARG A 63 -2.81 8.77 2.32
CA ARG A 63 -3.71 8.49 1.21
C ARG A 63 -2.92 8.08 -0.02
N HIS A 64 -3.40 7.04 -0.68
CA HIS A 64 -2.89 6.57 -1.96
C HIS A 64 -3.93 6.87 -3.04
N ASP A 65 -3.63 7.85 -3.88
CA ASP A 65 -4.48 8.23 -5.01
C ASP A 65 -3.98 7.53 -6.27
N VAL A 66 -4.71 6.53 -6.72
CA VAL A 66 -4.35 5.77 -7.91
C VAL A 66 -4.67 6.60 -9.15
N GLN A 67 -3.66 6.86 -9.97
CA GLN A 67 -3.78 7.68 -11.18
C GLN A 67 -4.03 6.83 -12.42
N GLU A 68 -3.35 5.69 -12.53
CA GLU A 68 -3.54 4.76 -13.63
C GLU A 68 -3.20 3.35 -13.18
N VAL A 69 -3.85 2.38 -13.83
CA VAL A 69 -3.62 0.95 -13.57
C VAL A 69 -3.45 0.26 -14.91
N VAL A 70 -2.46 -0.61 -14.98
CA VAL A 70 -2.21 -1.48 -16.13
C VAL A 70 -2.28 -2.92 -15.65
N VAL A 71 -3.02 -3.75 -16.38
CA VAL A 71 -3.15 -5.18 -16.09
C VAL A 71 -2.63 -5.97 -17.28
N ASP A 72 -1.73 -6.90 -17.02
CA ASP A 72 -1.23 -7.84 -18.02
C ASP A 72 -1.15 -9.23 -17.37
N GLY A 73 -2.15 -10.07 -17.69
CA GLY A 73 -2.24 -11.39 -17.06
C GLY A 73 -2.34 -11.31 -15.55
N GLU A 74 -1.38 -11.90 -14.86
CA GLU A 74 -1.32 -11.92 -13.40
C GLU A 74 -0.45 -10.79 -12.82
N ILE A 75 -0.11 -9.80 -13.65
CA ILE A 75 0.65 -8.63 -13.20
C ILE A 75 -0.26 -7.42 -13.24
N GLU A 76 -0.32 -6.70 -12.13
CA GLU A 76 -1.02 -5.43 -12.04
C GLU A 76 0.00 -4.35 -11.66
N MET A 77 -0.10 -3.19 -12.31
CA MET A 77 0.75 -2.04 -12.02
C MET A 77 -0.13 -0.83 -11.77
N ALA A 78 0.22 -0.05 -10.77
CA ALA A 78 -0.47 1.20 -10.47
C ALA A 78 0.53 2.34 -10.33
N ARG A 79 0.22 3.48 -10.96
CA ARG A 79 0.88 4.74 -10.66
C ARG A 79 0.04 5.48 -9.63
N VAL A 80 0.67 5.86 -8.55
CA VAL A 80 -0.03 6.34 -7.36
C VAL A 80 0.60 7.63 -6.89
N VAL A 81 -0.22 8.59 -6.49
CA VAL A 81 0.23 9.75 -5.74
C VAL A 81 -0.06 9.49 -4.26
N VAL A 82 0.99 9.52 -3.46
CA VAL A 82 0.89 9.29 -2.01
C VAL A 82 1.03 10.61 -1.30
N THR A 83 0.07 10.92 -0.45
CA THR A 83 0.08 12.15 0.36
C THR A 83 -0.10 11.80 1.83
N GLY A 84 0.40 12.66 2.69
CA GLY A 84 0.24 12.51 4.12
C GLY A 84 0.96 13.62 4.86
N THR A 85 0.83 13.59 6.19
CA THR A 85 1.52 14.50 7.09
C THR A 85 2.26 13.67 8.13
N MET A 86 3.56 13.94 8.28
CA MET A 86 4.42 13.25 9.25
C MET A 86 4.14 13.76 10.65
N ALA A 87 3.06 13.29 11.27
CA ALA A 87 2.68 13.67 12.63
C ALA A 87 3.58 13.02 13.68
N ALA A 88 4.14 11.84 13.37
CA ALA A 88 5.09 11.12 14.21
C ALA A 88 6.17 10.50 13.33
N SER A 89 7.23 9.98 13.93
CA SER A 89 8.32 9.33 13.21
C SER A 89 7.88 8.00 12.61
N PHE A 90 8.35 7.71 11.39
CA PHE A 90 8.06 6.46 10.70
C PHE A 90 9.24 6.05 9.83
N ALA A 91 9.61 4.78 9.89
CA ALA A 91 10.68 4.19 9.06
C ALA A 91 12.01 4.97 9.12
N GLY A 92 12.35 5.49 10.29
CA GLY A 92 13.57 6.28 10.51
C GLY A 92 13.48 7.73 10.07
N VAL A 93 12.33 8.17 9.58
CA VAL A 93 12.08 9.59 9.22
C VAL A 93 11.39 10.28 10.37
N GLU A 94 11.94 11.41 10.82
CA GLU A 94 11.37 12.17 11.94
C GLU A 94 10.01 12.75 11.61
N GLY A 95 9.12 12.72 12.61
CA GLY A 95 7.84 13.42 12.57
C GLY A 95 8.06 14.93 12.67
N SER A 96 7.96 15.61 11.53
CA SER A 96 8.20 17.06 11.44
C SER A 96 6.93 17.90 11.39
N GLY A 97 5.76 17.26 11.33
CA GLY A 97 4.48 17.93 11.10
C GLY A 97 4.32 18.42 9.67
N ARG A 98 5.22 18.07 8.76
CA ARG A 98 5.17 18.51 7.36
C ARG A 98 4.37 17.55 6.51
N SER A 99 3.58 18.12 5.61
CA SER A 99 2.90 17.37 4.56
C SER A 99 3.87 17.00 3.46
N PHE A 100 3.62 15.86 2.81
CA PHE A 100 4.41 15.42 1.67
C PHE A 100 3.49 14.94 0.55
N ARG A 101 4.06 14.90 -0.64
CA ARG A 101 3.44 14.30 -1.84
C ARG A 101 4.54 13.62 -2.64
N ILE A 102 4.37 12.35 -2.94
CA ILE A 102 5.31 11.58 -3.74
C ILE A 102 4.58 10.80 -4.82
N ASP A 103 5.26 10.60 -5.95
CA ASP A 103 4.82 9.70 -6.99
C ASP A 103 5.42 8.32 -6.73
N GLN A 104 4.60 7.29 -6.88
CA GLN A 104 4.99 5.92 -6.59
C GLN A 104 4.44 4.99 -7.67
N ALA A 105 5.23 3.99 -8.05
CA ALA A 105 4.76 2.89 -8.87
C ALA A 105 4.70 1.64 -8.01
N VAL A 106 3.59 0.92 -8.10
CA VAL A 106 3.37 -0.35 -7.38
C VAL A 106 3.17 -1.43 -8.43
N ILE A 107 3.93 -2.50 -8.32
CA ILE A 107 3.82 -3.66 -9.21
C ILE A 107 3.45 -4.86 -8.36
N THR A 108 2.35 -5.52 -8.71
CA THR A 108 1.89 -6.70 -7.99
C THR A 108 1.86 -7.91 -8.92
N HIS A 109 2.25 -9.05 -8.39
CA HIS A 109 2.17 -10.34 -9.06
C HIS A 109 1.12 -11.17 -8.35
N LEU A 110 0.09 -11.58 -9.08
CA LEU A 110 -0.98 -12.40 -8.54
C LEU A 110 -0.66 -13.87 -8.77
N ARG A 111 -1.18 -14.72 -7.89
CA ARG A 111 -1.11 -16.17 -8.03
C ARG A 111 -2.50 -16.70 -7.69
N ASN A 112 -3.13 -17.33 -8.70
CA ASN A 112 -4.50 -17.85 -8.58
C ASN A 112 -5.52 -16.74 -8.21
N GLY A 113 -5.29 -15.57 -8.79
CA GLY A 113 -6.12 -14.41 -8.50
C GLY A 113 -5.64 -13.68 -7.26
#